data_0061bf11f80ab6563908549bd5b0d777
#
_entry.id   0061bf11f80ab6563908549bd5b0d777
#
_cell.length_a   1.000
_cell.length_b   1.000
_cell.length_c   1.000
_cell.angle_alpha   90.00
_cell.angle_beta   90.00
_cell.angle_gamma   90.00
#
_symmetry.space_group_name_H-M   'P 1'
#
loop_
_entity.id
_entity.type
_entity.pdbx_description
1 polymer ?
#
loop_
_entity_poly.entity_id
_entity_poly.type
_entity_poly.pdbx_seq_one_letter_code
_entity_poly.pdbx_strand_id
1 'polypeptide(L)'
;MMDTTSERKSKSDFSYHIFLFPFQWDFKKEGKPLENMGFLERTLLDNMGALLDKSCWEREYFTVGHPIKFNEYIYFYDFVRGALYDSREKPTDILHQYNYLLSENPRYIIYIKNKKEPYDLKIERIQLNLYTTGVGILSFHLSNQSYSELKQILEINEFGRRIYPQFLAEGVFTEITKESFLADQLQIRIDENREFHDDFSYFNNIERVQENPSRLSAVIMNLLGNPFMTHKPLDKKNCVLISPILDDRMFVLCWFADRKLCSRLAVYNKDKETYRYEEDDDWYKLVFIEKSSPSCNSVTMKKQLLLEHTYDRWIGKKDSSLFGITRYSFIMLNDEQSTFVKDHLKTMYLQMVQLALVQRASVLRFSHEATRIASLETPGDTSGKVRELYEKYLQFVNKIYFREITAQEQGIDLYECIHQVLKLERDVKELDREIDELHQYASLCEDRRKNKQLHILTVLGALFIIPAFLTGFFGLSIFTADLGLTNKPLYLIMTIDIILIAVLSGFWVKAGKKWKIFLSIIILILIVFMLVLPFLGIDSTAPGVVP
;
A
#
# COMPACT_ATOMS: atom_id res chain seq x y z
N MET A 1 18.60 -35.98 49.71
CA MET A 1 18.97 -34.75 48.97
C MET A 1 17.70 -34.23 48.34
N MET A 2 17.08 -33.24 48.96
CA MET A 2 15.88 -32.61 48.47
C MET A 2 16.26 -31.60 47.39
N ASP A 3 15.79 -31.82 46.19
CA ASP A 3 15.97 -30.95 45.05
C ASP A 3 14.94 -29.82 45.16
N THR A 4 15.41 -28.66 45.63
CA THR A 4 14.62 -27.44 45.69
C THR A 4 14.77 -26.68 44.38
N THR A 5 14.11 -27.14 43.32
CA THR A 5 13.81 -26.33 42.17
C THR A 5 12.65 -25.39 42.53
N SER A 6 12.95 -24.21 43.03
CA SER A 6 11.99 -23.14 43.13
C SER A 6 11.58 -22.71 41.72
N GLU A 7 10.48 -23.26 41.22
CA GLU A 7 9.76 -22.67 40.09
C GLU A 7 9.44 -21.19 40.46
N ARG A 8 10.19 -20.25 39.86
CA ARG A 8 9.76 -18.85 39.83
C ARG A 8 8.41 -18.83 39.11
N LYS A 9 7.30 -18.83 39.83
CA LYS A 9 5.98 -18.51 39.29
C LYS A 9 6.16 -17.19 38.53
N SER A 10 6.14 -17.22 37.21
CA SER A 10 6.12 -16.02 36.41
C SER A 10 4.90 -15.22 36.82
N LYS A 11 5.08 -13.94 37.16
CA LYS A 11 3.98 -13.03 37.49
C LYS A 11 3.00 -13.04 36.31
N SER A 12 1.73 -13.31 36.57
CA SER A 12 0.70 -13.26 35.52
C SER A 12 0.53 -11.83 35.01
N ASP A 13 0.32 -11.66 33.70
CA ASP A 13 0.03 -10.34 33.13
C ASP A 13 -1.37 -9.88 33.56
N PHE A 14 -1.51 -8.59 33.86
CA PHE A 14 -2.81 -7.93 34.04
C PHE A 14 -3.41 -7.52 32.71
N SER A 15 -2.57 -7.13 31.76
CA SER A 15 -2.97 -6.82 30.41
C SER A 15 -1.83 -7.10 29.42
N TYR A 16 -2.20 -7.21 28.14
CA TYR A 16 -1.26 -7.35 27.04
C TYR A 16 -1.65 -6.38 25.93
N HIS A 17 -0.69 -5.60 25.46
CA HIS A 17 -0.95 -4.56 24.47
C HIS A 17 -0.12 -4.84 23.22
N ILE A 18 -0.74 -4.74 22.05
CA ILE A 18 -0.04 -4.77 20.78
C ILE A 18 -0.37 -3.47 20.05
N PHE A 19 0.64 -2.63 19.83
CA PHE A 19 0.49 -1.42 19.03
C PHE A 19 0.94 -1.70 17.61
N LEU A 20 0.03 -1.54 16.64
CA LEU A 20 0.29 -1.76 15.22
C LEU A 20 0.35 -0.42 14.50
N PHE A 21 1.44 -0.16 13.79
CA PHE A 21 1.62 1.02 12.97
C PHE A 21 1.59 0.64 11.48
N PRO A 22 0.46 0.78 10.79
CA PRO A 22 0.37 0.63 9.35
C PRO A 22 0.94 1.85 8.64
N PHE A 23 1.82 1.63 7.68
CA PHE A 23 2.42 2.68 6.87
C PHE A 23 2.55 2.25 5.41
N GLN A 24 2.60 3.21 4.51
CA GLN A 24 3.00 2.96 3.12
C GLN A 24 4.50 3.18 2.96
N TRP A 25 5.10 2.47 2.01
CA TRP A 25 6.50 2.59 1.71
C TRP A 25 6.79 2.55 0.22
N ASP A 26 7.82 3.29 -0.20
CA ASP A 26 8.35 3.32 -1.55
C ASP A 26 9.87 3.22 -1.52
N PHE A 27 10.41 2.18 -2.14
CA PHE A 27 11.85 2.09 -2.38
C PHE A 27 12.27 3.05 -3.48
N LYS A 28 13.32 3.82 -3.22
CA LYS A 28 13.97 4.70 -4.19
C LYS A 28 15.36 4.19 -4.50
N LYS A 29 15.59 3.92 -5.80
CA LYS A 29 16.91 3.54 -6.30
C LYS A 29 17.81 4.76 -6.46
N GLU A 30 19.10 4.59 -6.14
CA GLU A 30 20.14 5.60 -6.39
C GLU A 30 20.10 6.12 -7.83
N GLY A 31 20.22 7.44 -7.99
CA GLY A 31 20.27 8.10 -9.31
C GLY A 31 18.99 8.06 -10.14
N LYS A 32 17.89 7.45 -9.65
CA LYS A 32 16.61 7.40 -10.36
C LYS A 32 15.55 8.17 -9.58
N PRO A 33 14.93 9.23 -10.14
CA PRO A 33 13.82 9.93 -9.49
C PRO A 33 12.65 8.97 -9.24
N LEU A 34 11.96 9.13 -8.11
CA LEU A 34 10.85 8.27 -7.72
C LEU A 34 9.70 8.28 -8.74
N GLU A 35 9.47 9.43 -9.39
CA GLU A 35 8.45 9.64 -10.42
C GLU A 35 8.68 8.78 -11.67
N ASN A 36 9.95 8.44 -11.93
CA ASN A 36 10.36 7.61 -13.08
C ASN A 36 10.40 6.12 -12.74
N MET A 37 10.08 5.73 -11.50
CA MET A 37 10.01 4.34 -11.07
C MET A 37 8.57 3.81 -11.17
N GLY A 38 8.41 2.60 -11.70
CA GLY A 38 7.13 1.91 -11.72
C GLY A 38 6.68 1.46 -10.33
N PHE A 39 5.40 1.20 -10.16
CA PHE A 39 4.86 0.74 -8.87
C PHE A 39 5.49 -0.59 -8.42
N LEU A 40 5.68 -1.52 -9.34
CA LEU A 40 6.35 -2.80 -9.09
C LEU A 40 7.78 -2.63 -8.57
N GLU A 41 8.56 -1.74 -9.19
CA GLU A 41 9.95 -1.48 -8.79
C GLU A 41 10.04 -0.85 -7.41
N ARG A 42 9.10 0.06 -7.08
CA ARG A 42 9.04 0.76 -5.80
C ARG A 42 8.59 -0.13 -4.64
N THR A 43 7.82 -1.19 -4.92
CA THR A 43 7.22 -2.08 -3.91
C THR A 43 7.83 -3.48 -3.89
N LEU A 44 9.04 -3.65 -4.43
CA LEU A 44 9.75 -4.93 -4.39
C LEU A 44 10.29 -5.19 -2.98
N LEU A 45 9.80 -6.24 -2.33
CA LEU A 45 10.08 -6.59 -0.93
C LEU A 45 11.57 -6.78 -0.65
N ASP A 46 12.30 -7.43 -1.55
CA ASP A 46 13.74 -7.67 -1.39
C ASP A 46 14.55 -6.38 -1.34
N ASN A 47 14.17 -5.37 -2.13
CA ASN A 47 14.85 -4.08 -2.13
C ASN A 47 14.71 -3.35 -0.80
N MET A 48 13.52 -3.38 -0.19
CA MET A 48 13.30 -2.79 1.13
C MET A 48 14.01 -3.61 2.21
N GLY A 49 13.86 -4.92 2.20
CA GLY A 49 14.49 -5.81 3.17
C GLY A 49 16.01 -5.73 3.18
N ALA A 50 16.63 -5.47 2.01
CA ALA A 50 18.08 -5.30 1.89
C ALA A 50 18.62 -4.05 2.60
N LEU A 51 17.77 -3.05 2.88
CA LEU A 51 18.14 -1.82 3.57
C LEU A 51 17.98 -1.89 5.10
N LEU A 52 17.30 -2.92 5.61
CA LEU A 52 17.24 -3.17 7.05
C LEU A 52 18.62 -3.56 7.59
N ASP A 53 18.98 -3.01 8.75
CA ASP A 53 20.22 -3.35 9.41
C ASP A 53 20.15 -4.79 9.96
N LYS A 54 20.93 -5.68 9.35
CA LYS A 54 20.98 -7.11 9.71
C LYS A 54 21.54 -7.38 11.11
N SER A 55 22.17 -6.41 11.74
CA SER A 55 22.59 -6.51 13.14
C SER A 55 21.42 -6.28 14.12
N CYS A 56 20.33 -5.68 13.63
CA CYS A 56 19.14 -5.34 14.42
C CYS A 56 17.90 -6.11 13.97
N TRP A 57 17.77 -6.42 12.69
CA TRP A 57 16.61 -7.06 12.11
C TRP A 57 16.94 -8.42 11.51
N GLU A 58 16.19 -9.44 11.89
CA GLU A 58 16.29 -10.80 11.35
C GLU A 58 14.98 -11.18 10.64
N ARG A 59 15.10 -11.78 9.43
CA ARG A 59 13.92 -12.29 8.71
C ARG A 59 13.39 -13.53 9.41
N GLU A 60 12.12 -13.47 9.81
CA GLU A 60 11.42 -14.57 10.45
C GLU A 60 10.68 -15.42 9.41
N TYR A 61 10.87 -16.73 9.48
CA TYR A 61 10.06 -17.69 8.74
C TYR A 61 9.18 -18.46 9.70
N PHE A 62 7.90 -18.55 9.37
CA PHE A 62 6.96 -19.27 10.19
C PHE A 62 7.28 -20.77 10.22
N THR A 63 7.36 -21.35 11.40
CA THR A 63 7.60 -22.77 11.63
C THR A 63 6.61 -23.34 12.65
N VAL A 64 6.10 -24.54 12.38
CA VAL A 64 5.18 -25.27 13.25
C VAL A 64 5.99 -26.11 14.24
N GLY A 65 6.69 -25.47 15.17
CA GLY A 65 7.54 -26.16 16.15
C GLY A 65 6.93 -26.34 17.55
N HIS A 66 5.73 -25.77 17.81
CA HIS A 66 5.08 -25.78 19.12
C HIS A 66 3.56 -25.87 18.97
N PRO A 67 2.81 -26.53 19.92
CA PRO A 67 1.36 -26.67 19.83
C PRO A 67 0.58 -25.38 19.61
N ILE A 68 0.98 -24.27 20.23
CA ILE A 68 0.33 -22.96 20.01
C ILE A 68 0.48 -22.51 18.55
N LYS A 69 1.67 -22.69 17.96
CA LYS A 69 1.93 -22.36 16.55
C LYS A 69 1.20 -23.31 15.59
N PHE A 70 1.05 -24.59 15.97
CA PHE A 70 0.23 -25.52 15.22
C PHE A 70 -1.25 -25.09 15.23
N ASN A 71 -1.79 -24.74 16.39
CA ASN A 71 -3.17 -24.27 16.53
C ASN A 71 -3.41 -22.98 15.74
N GLU A 72 -2.47 -22.04 15.79
CA GLU A 72 -2.50 -20.83 14.97
C GLU A 72 -2.53 -21.16 13.47
N TYR A 73 -1.67 -22.10 13.01
CA TYR A 73 -1.57 -22.49 11.61
C TYR A 73 -2.84 -23.14 11.08
N ILE A 74 -3.41 -24.13 11.81
CA ILE A 74 -4.62 -24.84 11.37
C ILE A 74 -5.90 -24.03 11.51
N TYR A 75 -5.87 -22.93 12.29
CA TYR A 75 -7.01 -22.04 12.47
C TYR A 75 -7.42 -21.37 11.17
N PHE A 76 -6.47 -21.09 10.29
CA PHE A 76 -6.69 -20.43 9.01
C PHE A 76 -6.72 -21.42 7.85
N TYR A 77 -7.55 -21.12 6.84
CA TYR A 77 -7.57 -21.87 5.59
C TYR A 77 -6.20 -21.85 4.90
N ASP A 78 -5.86 -22.92 4.19
CA ASP A 78 -4.56 -23.09 3.53
C ASP A 78 -4.25 -21.96 2.52
N PHE A 79 -5.26 -21.55 1.75
CA PHE A 79 -5.11 -20.47 0.76
C PHE A 79 -4.89 -19.09 1.37
N VAL A 80 -5.22 -18.88 2.65
CA VAL A 80 -5.02 -17.60 3.37
C VAL A 80 -3.61 -17.52 3.95
N ARG A 81 -3.01 -18.64 4.32
CA ARG A 81 -1.75 -18.72 5.05
C ARG A 81 -0.59 -17.99 4.36
N GLY A 82 -0.60 -17.94 3.01
CA GLY A 82 0.41 -17.23 2.24
C GLY A 82 0.41 -15.70 2.44
N ALA A 83 -0.69 -15.12 2.93
CA ALA A 83 -0.79 -13.70 3.27
C ALA A 83 -0.51 -13.43 4.76
N LEU A 84 -0.47 -14.48 5.60
CA LEU A 84 -0.27 -14.37 7.05
C LEU A 84 1.17 -14.73 7.47
N TYR A 85 1.82 -15.62 6.72
CA TYR A 85 3.09 -16.23 7.13
C TYR A 85 4.11 -16.20 6.00
N ASP A 86 5.31 -15.72 6.31
CA ASP A 86 6.49 -15.89 5.46
C ASP A 86 7.01 -17.34 5.63
N SER A 87 7.23 -18.06 4.54
CA SER A 87 7.63 -19.47 4.56
C SER A 87 8.83 -19.74 3.65
N ARG A 88 9.81 -20.50 4.14
CA ARG A 88 10.95 -20.95 3.32
C ARG A 88 10.55 -22.00 2.30
N GLU A 89 9.62 -22.89 2.64
CA GLU A 89 9.21 -24.02 1.78
C GLU A 89 8.30 -23.56 0.64
N LYS A 90 7.47 -22.55 0.91
CA LYS A 90 6.57 -21.94 -0.07
C LYS A 90 6.75 -20.42 -0.02
N PRO A 91 7.88 -19.89 -0.53
CA PRO A 91 8.09 -18.45 -0.53
C PRO A 91 6.97 -17.79 -1.32
N THR A 92 6.25 -16.89 -0.67
CA THR A 92 5.25 -16.05 -1.32
C THR A 92 5.87 -14.67 -1.52
N ASP A 93 5.74 -14.13 -2.73
CA ASP A 93 6.16 -12.74 -3.01
C ASP A 93 5.14 -11.73 -2.44
N ILE A 94 4.43 -12.11 -1.36
CA ILE A 94 3.33 -11.33 -0.80
C ILE A 94 3.76 -10.64 0.49
N LEU A 95 4.48 -11.37 1.35
CA LEU A 95 4.80 -10.96 2.72
C LEU A 95 6.25 -11.34 3.06
N HIS A 96 7.01 -10.37 3.60
CA HIS A 96 8.24 -10.62 4.32
C HIS A 96 8.08 -10.18 5.77
N GLN A 97 8.49 -11.05 6.72
CA GLN A 97 8.40 -10.82 8.15
C GLN A 97 9.79 -10.66 8.76
N TYR A 98 9.98 -9.64 9.59
CA TYR A 98 11.23 -9.38 10.28
C TYR A 98 10.99 -9.17 11.76
N ASN A 99 11.85 -9.72 12.60
CA ASN A 99 11.89 -9.45 14.04
C ASN A 99 13.08 -8.58 14.39
N TYR A 100 12.87 -7.63 15.30
CA TYR A 100 13.95 -6.88 15.91
C TYR A 100 14.65 -7.74 16.98
N LEU A 101 15.97 -7.77 16.97
CA LEU A 101 16.76 -8.54 17.92
C LEU A 101 16.76 -7.85 19.29
N LEU A 102 16.03 -8.42 20.23
CA LEU A 102 15.85 -7.92 21.58
C LEU A 102 16.90 -8.49 22.53
N SER A 103 17.27 -7.72 23.57
CA SER A 103 18.05 -8.19 24.73
C SER A 103 17.17 -8.91 25.75
N GLU A 104 17.71 -9.24 26.92
CA GLU A 104 16.98 -9.97 27.98
C GLU A 104 15.83 -9.15 28.60
N ASN A 105 15.94 -7.82 28.68
CA ASN A 105 14.97 -6.99 29.38
C ASN A 105 14.61 -5.69 28.64
N PRO A 106 14.06 -5.76 27.42
CA PRO A 106 13.70 -4.59 26.65
C PRO A 106 12.43 -3.95 27.22
N ARG A 107 12.36 -2.61 27.17
CA ARG A 107 11.31 -1.81 27.79
C ARG A 107 10.68 -0.82 26.83
N TYR A 108 9.38 -0.65 26.98
CA TYR A 108 8.57 0.41 26.36
C TYR A 108 8.08 1.33 27.47
N ILE A 109 8.57 2.57 27.53
CA ILE A 109 8.38 3.47 28.65
C ILE A 109 7.58 4.70 28.19
N ILE A 110 6.52 5.02 28.92
CA ILE A 110 5.58 6.12 28.60
C ILE A 110 5.65 7.12 29.75
N TYR A 111 6.21 8.30 29.50
CA TYR A 111 6.22 9.40 30.44
C TYR A 111 5.01 10.30 30.19
N ILE A 112 4.22 10.54 31.23
CA ILE A 112 3.01 11.37 31.14
C ILE A 112 3.19 12.58 32.04
N LYS A 113 2.88 13.77 31.53
CA LYS A 113 2.92 15.03 32.25
C LYS A 113 2.16 14.93 33.57
N ASN A 114 2.73 15.47 34.64
CA ASN A 114 2.18 15.45 36.00
C ASN A 114 2.06 14.06 36.66
N LYS A 115 2.62 13.00 36.08
CA LYS A 115 2.72 11.68 36.70
C LYS A 115 4.13 11.46 37.26
N LYS A 116 4.23 11.03 38.54
CA LYS A 116 5.53 10.85 39.21
C LYS A 116 6.38 9.74 38.58
N GLU A 117 5.74 8.63 38.19
CA GLU A 117 6.41 7.46 37.62
C GLU A 117 5.85 7.17 36.24
N PRO A 118 6.70 6.84 35.24
CA PRO A 118 6.26 6.45 33.92
C PRO A 118 5.58 5.08 33.94
N TYR A 119 4.83 4.76 32.90
CA TYR A 119 4.45 3.39 32.61
C TYR A 119 5.64 2.67 31.96
N ASP A 120 6.07 1.57 32.58
CA ASP A 120 7.20 0.77 32.15
C ASP A 120 6.72 -0.65 31.81
N LEU A 121 6.62 -0.97 30.52
CA LEU A 121 6.12 -2.22 29.99
C LEU A 121 7.25 -3.07 29.42
N LYS A 122 7.19 -4.38 29.63
CA LYS A 122 8.14 -5.31 29.00
C LYS A 122 7.81 -5.50 27.52
N ILE A 123 8.79 -5.30 26.66
CA ILE A 123 8.65 -5.66 25.24
C ILE A 123 8.90 -7.17 25.10
N GLU A 124 7.95 -7.91 24.54
CA GLU A 124 8.15 -9.33 24.20
C GLU A 124 8.62 -9.50 22.76
N ARG A 125 8.19 -8.60 21.86
CA ARG A 125 8.50 -8.69 20.43
C ARG A 125 8.35 -7.32 19.78
N ILE A 126 9.20 -7.02 18.81
CA ILE A 126 9.00 -5.96 17.82
C ILE A 126 9.09 -6.63 16.45
N GLN A 127 8.03 -6.51 15.65
CA GLN A 127 7.94 -7.16 14.36
C GLN A 127 7.60 -6.18 13.25
N LEU A 128 8.21 -6.37 12.09
CA LEU A 128 7.95 -5.62 10.87
C LEU A 128 7.44 -6.58 9.79
N ASN A 129 6.22 -6.39 9.36
CA ASN A 129 5.59 -7.12 8.27
C ASN A 129 5.53 -6.23 7.03
N LEU A 130 6.10 -6.66 5.91
CA LEU A 130 6.15 -5.93 4.65
C LEU A 130 5.35 -6.67 3.60
N TYR A 131 4.45 -5.96 2.93
CA TYR A 131 3.56 -6.52 1.91
C TYR A 131 3.88 -5.96 0.53
N THR A 132 3.73 -6.80 -0.48
CA THR A 132 3.98 -6.47 -1.89
C THR A 132 3.08 -5.33 -2.43
N THR A 133 2.04 -4.94 -1.69
CA THR A 133 1.20 -3.78 -2.00
C THR A 133 1.85 -2.44 -1.65
N GLY A 134 3.09 -2.44 -1.13
CA GLY A 134 3.75 -1.24 -0.63
C GLY A 134 3.25 -0.80 0.74
N VAL A 135 2.64 -1.72 1.49
CA VAL A 135 2.19 -1.52 2.86
C VAL A 135 3.12 -2.25 3.82
N GLY A 136 3.43 -1.63 4.95
CA GLY A 136 4.15 -2.22 6.06
C GLY A 136 3.35 -2.09 7.36
N ILE A 137 3.54 -3.02 8.29
CA ILE A 137 3.04 -2.92 9.66
C ILE A 137 4.20 -3.14 10.61
N LEU A 138 4.53 -2.12 11.41
CA LEU A 138 5.42 -2.24 12.55
C LEU A 138 4.61 -2.51 13.80
N SER A 139 4.94 -3.54 14.58
CA SER A 139 4.19 -3.95 15.77
C SER A 139 5.07 -4.01 17.02
N PHE A 140 4.53 -3.54 18.14
CA PHE A 140 5.14 -3.60 19.46
C PHE A 140 4.27 -4.47 20.35
N HIS A 141 4.82 -5.57 20.85
CA HIS A 141 4.14 -6.53 21.74
C HIS A 141 4.59 -6.30 23.17
N LEU A 142 3.66 -5.85 24.02
CA LEU A 142 3.95 -5.32 25.35
C LEU A 142 3.19 -6.11 26.44
N SER A 143 3.93 -6.65 27.40
CA SER A 143 3.40 -7.34 28.59
C SER A 143 3.34 -6.37 29.77
N ASN A 144 2.21 -6.32 30.43
CA ASN A 144 1.95 -5.51 31.62
C ASN A 144 1.72 -6.38 32.85
N GLN A 145 2.70 -6.41 33.77
CA GLN A 145 2.66 -7.15 35.02
C GLN A 145 2.60 -6.27 36.27
N SER A 146 2.41 -4.95 36.09
CA SER A 146 2.52 -3.97 37.16
C SER A 146 1.23 -3.14 37.36
N TYR A 147 0.49 -2.91 36.30
CA TYR A 147 -0.65 -1.97 36.29
C TYR A 147 -1.95 -2.74 36.08
N SER A 148 -2.81 -2.78 37.10
CA SER A 148 -4.05 -3.58 37.07
C SER A 148 -5.33 -2.74 36.99
N GLU A 149 -5.25 -1.43 37.22
CA GLU A 149 -6.44 -0.57 37.27
C GLU A 149 -6.86 -0.16 35.84
N LEU A 150 -8.17 -0.14 35.58
CA LEU A 150 -8.75 0.30 34.31
C LEU A 150 -8.19 1.65 33.84
N LYS A 151 -8.08 2.64 34.75
CA LYS A 151 -7.52 3.96 34.43
C LYS A 151 -6.11 3.86 33.87
N GLN A 152 -5.27 2.99 34.45
CA GLN A 152 -3.89 2.77 33.99
C GLN A 152 -3.86 2.14 32.60
N ILE A 153 -4.76 1.19 32.33
CA ILE A 153 -4.89 0.53 31.03
C ILE A 153 -5.32 1.53 29.94
N LEU A 154 -6.28 2.41 30.27
CA LEU A 154 -6.72 3.47 29.36
C LEU A 154 -5.59 4.46 29.05
N GLU A 155 -4.81 4.88 30.06
CA GLU A 155 -3.66 5.78 29.87
C GLU A 155 -2.55 5.11 29.04
N ILE A 156 -2.24 3.82 29.28
CA ILE A 156 -1.27 3.06 28.50
C ILE A 156 -1.70 3.00 27.03
N ASN A 157 -2.95 2.66 26.74
CA ASN A 157 -3.48 2.57 25.39
C ASN A 157 -3.51 3.94 24.70
N GLU A 158 -3.97 4.99 25.39
CA GLU A 158 -4.11 6.33 24.81
C GLU A 158 -2.76 6.97 24.51
N PHE A 159 -1.84 6.99 25.49
CA PHE A 159 -0.54 7.63 25.32
C PHE A 159 0.49 6.76 24.59
N GLY A 160 0.43 5.43 24.79
CA GLY A 160 1.38 4.52 24.18
C GLY A 160 1.23 4.39 22.67
N ARG A 161 0.02 4.53 22.13
CA ARG A 161 -0.24 4.42 20.69
C ARG A 161 0.09 5.66 19.88
N ARG A 162 0.32 6.81 20.50
CA ARG A 162 0.52 8.08 19.80
C ARG A 162 1.98 8.31 19.48
N ILE A 163 2.25 8.56 18.21
CA ILE A 163 3.59 8.71 17.67
C ILE A 163 3.88 10.11 17.15
N TYR A 164 2.87 10.97 17.06
CA TYR A 164 2.97 12.41 16.83
C TYR A 164 1.66 13.13 17.20
N PRO A 165 1.64 14.48 17.34
CA PRO A 165 0.45 15.22 17.71
C PRO A 165 -0.61 15.15 16.62
N GLN A 166 -1.85 14.95 17.04
CA GLN A 166 -3.00 14.84 16.14
C GLN A 166 -3.33 16.17 15.45
N PHE A 167 -3.12 17.27 16.14
CA PHE A 167 -3.28 18.63 15.63
C PHE A 167 -2.41 19.59 16.42
N LEU A 168 -2.10 20.72 15.83
CA LEU A 168 -1.33 21.79 16.45
C LEU A 168 -2.26 22.97 16.72
N ALA A 169 -2.23 23.51 17.94
CA ALA A 169 -2.95 24.73 18.31
C ALA A 169 -2.06 25.95 18.14
N GLU A 170 -2.66 27.12 17.91
CA GLU A 170 -1.92 28.36 17.76
C GLU A 170 -1.20 28.73 19.07
N GLY A 171 0.13 28.90 19.00
CA GLY A 171 0.99 29.44 20.05
C GLY A 171 1.62 28.44 21.02
N VAL A 172 1.00 27.32 21.41
CA VAL A 172 1.55 26.36 22.41
C VAL A 172 1.17 24.92 22.03
N PHE A 173 1.58 24.48 20.89
CA PHE A 173 1.08 23.28 20.24
C PHE A 173 1.22 21.99 21.04
N THR A 174 2.43 21.66 21.44
CA THR A 174 2.69 20.37 22.09
C THR A 174 2.30 20.37 23.55
N GLU A 175 2.30 21.51 24.23
CA GLU A 175 1.93 21.57 25.64
C GLU A 175 0.47 21.20 25.86
N ILE A 176 -0.46 21.75 25.06
CA ILE A 176 -1.89 21.40 25.12
C ILE A 176 -2.09 19.93 24.73
N THR A 177 -1.37 19.46 23.70
CA THR A 177 -1.46 18.08 23.22
C THR A 177 -0.91 17.10 24.27
N LYS A 178 0.21 17.41 24.92
CA LYS A 178 0.80 16.61 26.00
C LYS A 178 -0.10 16.49 27.24
N GLU A 179 -0.89 17.51 27.55
CA GLU A 179 -1.86 17.40 28.63
C GLU A 179 -3.02 16.47 28.29
N SER A 180 -3.43 16.43 27.02
CA SER A 180 -4.66 15.77 26.60
C SER A 180 -4.43 14.39 25.97
N PHE A 181 -3.43 14.26 25.07
CA PHE A 181 -3.31 13.07 24.21
C PHE A 181 -1.89 12.54 24.10
N LEU A 182 -0.88 13.40 23.92
CA LEU A 182 0.49 13.03 23.66
C LEU A 182 1.23 12.77 24.97
N ALA A 183 2.05 11.73 25.00
CA ALA A 183 2.97 11.50 26.11
C ALA A 183 4.00 12.64 26.20
N ASP A 184 4.55 12.85 27.38
CA ASP A 184 5.66 13.78 27.56
C ASP A 184 6.91 13.29 26.83
N GLN A 185 7.13 11.97 26.94
CA GLN A 185 8.19 11.27 26.20
C GLN A 185 7.77 9.82 25.98
N LEU A 186 8.09 9.28 24.82
CA LEU A 186 8.12 7.84 24.54
C LEU A 186 9.57 7.37 24.46
N GLN A 187 9.87 6.23 25.10
CA GLN A 187 11.20 5.66 25.12
C GLN A 187 11.11 4.16 24.88
N ILE A 188 11.93 3.65 23.96
CA ILE A 188 12.17 2.22 23.77
C ILE A 188 13.63 1.95 24.15
N ARG A 189 13.81 1.12 25.16
CA ARG A 189 15.13 0.67 25.60
C ARG A 189 15.28 -0.80 25.28
N ILE A 190 16.15 -1.12 24.34
CA ILE A 190 16.46 -2.51 23.95
C ILE A 190 17.54 -3.07 24.87
N ASP A 191 18.65 -2.34 25.03
CA ASP A 191 19.77 -2.62 25.91
C ASP A 191 20.44 -1.32 26.37
N GLU A 192 21.60 -1.39 27.00
CA GLU A 192 22.33 -0.22 27.49
C GLU A 192 22.84 0.73 26.38
N ASN A 193 23.02 0.21 25.16
CA ASN A 193 23.55 0.96 24.01
C ASN A 193 22.48 1.33 22.98
N ARG A 194 21.32 0.65 22.99
CA ARG A 194 20.23 0.85 22.03
C ARG A 194 19.01 1.36 22.76
N GLU A 195 18.94 2.68 22.85
CA GLU A 195 17.83 3.41 23.44
C GLU A 195 17.32 4.47 22.47
N PHE A 196 16.02 4.47 22.24
CA PHE A 196 15.34 5.39 21.34
C PHE A 196 14.30 6.16 22.14
N HIS A 197 14.29 7.47 22.00
CA HIS A 197 13.30 8.31 22.67
C HIS A 197 12.81 9.44 21.75
N ASP A 198 11.62 9.93 22.04
CA ASP A 198 11.04 11.11 21.42
C ASP A 198 10.26 11.90 22.48
N ASP A 199 10.64 13.15 22.70
CA ASP A 199 9.96 14.11 23.57
C ASP A 199 8.98 15.01 22.81
N PHE A 200 8.84 14.76 21.50
CA PHE A 200 8.01 15.51 20.58
C PHE A 200 8.31 17.00 20.47
N SER A 201 9.50 17.43 20.93
CA SER A 201 9.95 18.84 20.89
C SER A 201 10.05 19.40 19.46
N TYR A 202 10.23 18.53 18.47
CA TYR A 202 10.22 18.92 17.05
C TYR A 202 8.95 19.72 16.68
N PHE A 203 7.81 19.34 17.21
CA PHE A 203 6.51 19.94 16.92
C PHE A 203 6.29 21.29 17.60
N ASN A 204 7.22 21.75 18.45
CA ASN A 204 7.18 23.09 19.04
C ASN A 204 7.57 24.20 18.06
N ASN A 205 8.19 23.84 16.92
CA ASN A 205 8.63 24.79 15.91
C ASN A 205 7.85 24.56 14.60
N ILE A 206 6.95 25.49 14.28
CA ILE A 206 6.08 25.42 13.10
C ILE A 206 6.88 25.42 11.79
N GLU A 207 7.99 26.12 11.71
CA GLU A 207 8.83 26.18 10.50
C GLU A 207 9.41 24.80 10.19
N ARG A 208 9.91 24.08 11.22
CA ARG A 208 10.38 22.70 11.07
C ARG A 208 9.25 21.75 10.66
N VAL A 209 8.05 21.92 11.22
CA VAL A 209 6.89 21.10 10.86
C VAL A 209 6.49 21.35 9.41
N GLN A 210 6.53 22.61 8.93
CA GLN A 210 6.25 22.94 7.53
C GLN A 210 7.31 22.36 6.57
N GLU A 211 8.57 22.29 6.99
CA GLU A 211 9.63 21.66 6.17
C GLU A 211 9.44 20.15 6.02
N ASN A 212 8.94 19.48 7.04
CA ASN A 212 8.68 18.04 7.02
C ASN A 212 7.36 17.69 7.74
N PRO A 213 6.21 17.98 7.11
CA PRO A 213 4.90 17.73 7.71
C PRO A 213 4.59 16.23 7.89
N SER A 214 5.30 15.36 7.17
CA SER A 214 5.14 13.90 7.23
C SER A 214 6.06 13.23 8.25
N ARG A 215 6.74 13.99 9.11
CA ARG A 215 7.66 13.44 10.09
C ARG A 215 6.95 12.46 11.04
N LEU A 216 7.53 11.28 11.16
CA LEU A 216 7.18 10.29 12.18
C LEU A 216 8.01 10.48 13.45
N SER A 217 7.55 9.89 14.55
CA SER A 217 8.30 9.82 15.80
C SER A 217 9.73 9.36 15.59
N ALA A 218 10.66 10.01 16.28
CA ALA A 218 12.07 9.62 16.30
C ALA A 218 12.28 8.17 16.76
N VAL A 219 11.40 7.67 17.63
CA VAL A 219 11.41 6.26 18.07
C VAL A 219 11.26 5.30 16.89
N ILE A 220 10.29 5.55 16.01
CA ILE A 220 10.04 4.69 14.83
C ILE A 220 11.18 4.84 13.82
N MET A 221 11.60 6.08 13.54
CA MET A 221 12.63 6.34 12.53
C MET A 221 14.00 5.75 12.94
N ASN A 222 14.38 5.88 14.19
CA ASN A 222 15.63 5.33 14.70
C ASN A 222 15.61 3.80 14.76
N LEU A 223 14.45 3.20 15.05
CA LEU A 223 14.26 1.75 15.05
C LEU A 223 14.43 1.15 13.64
N LEU A 224 13.88 1.82 12.62
CA LEU A 224 14.01 1.40 11.21
C LEU A 224 15.43 1.68 10.67
N GLY A 225 16.06 2.78 11.11
CA GLY A 225 17.42 3.13 10.75
C GLY A 225 17.57 4.16 9.62
N ASN A 226 18.81 4.55 9.36
CA ASN A 226 19.16 5.66 8.48
C ASN A 226 18.64 5.61 7.02
N PRO A 227 18.45 4.44 6.37
CA PRO A 227 17.90 4.41 5.01
C PRO A 227 16.44 4.80 4.91
N PHE A 228 15.70 4.88 6.03
CA PHE A 228 14.28 5.18 6.07
C PHE A 228 14.02 6.66 6.28
N MET A 229 13.15 7.25 5.47
CA MET A 229 12.88 8.68 5.42
C MET A 229 11.40 8.98 5.30
N THR A 230 10.98 10.11 5.86
CA THR A 230 9.58 10.59 5.75
C THR A 230 9.43 11.69 4.70
N HIS A 231 10.52 12.33 4.30
CA HIS A 231 10.54 13.45 3.37
C HIS A 231 11.89 13.52 2.63
N LYS A 232 11.91 14.07 1.42
CA LYS A 232 13.10 14.32 0.58
C LYS A 232 14.07 13.11 0.51
N PRO A 233 13.88 12.24 -0.48
CA PRO A 233 14.74 11.08 -0.66
C PRO A 233 16.19 11.50 -0.97
N LEU A 234 17.14 10.70 -0.51
CA LEU A 234 18.55 10.89 -0.83
C LEU A 234 18.81 10.59 -2.32
N ASP A 235 19.46 11.54 -3.03
CA ASP A 235 19.71 11.35 -4.47
C ASP A 235 20.80 10.32 -4.76
N LYS A 236 21.82 10.27 -3.91
CA LYS A 236 23.04 9.46 -4.12
C LYS A 236 23.06 8.12 -3.37
N LYS A 237 21.93 7.65 -2.82
CA LYS A 237 21.83 6.37 -2.11
C LYS A 237 20.46 5.76 -2.30
N ASN A 238 20.40 4.43 -2.21
CA ASN A 238 19.13 3.73 -2.04
C ASN A 238 18.49 4.12 -0.70
N CYS A 239 17.21 4.41 -0.71
CA CYS A 239 16.46 4.73 0.50
C CYS A 239 15.00 4.27 0.38
N VAL A 240 14.28 4.28 1.49
CA VAL A 240 12.85 3.99 1.57
C VAL A 240 12.12 5.19 2.12
N LEU A 241 11.13 5.68 1.37
CA LEU A 241 10.18 6.67 1.86
C LEU A 241 9.06 5.96 2.58
N ILE A 242 8.74 6.40 3.79
CA ILE A 242 7.63 5.88 4.59
C ILE A 242 6.70 7.02 5.03
N SER A 243 5.41 6.73 5.09
CA SER A 243 4.40 7.64 5.64
C SER A 243 3.22 6.87 6.24
N PRO A 244 2.52 7.41 7.26
CA PRO A 244 1.30 6.80 7.77
C PRO A 244 0.27 6.64 6.66
N ILE A 245 -0.56 5.59 6.71
CA ILE A 245 -1.58 5.37 5.69
C ILE A 245 -3.00 5.31 6.25
N LEU A 246 -3.20 4.83 7.47
CA LEU A 246 -4.53 4.73 8.08
C LEU A 246 -4.81 5.85 9.07
N ASP A 247 -3.87 6.12 9.95
CA ASP A 247 -3.98 7.10 11.03
C ASP A 247 -2.57 7.56 11.47
N ASP A 248 -2.55 8.66 12.17
CA ASP A 248 -1.41 9.20 12.92
C ASP A 248 -1.15 8.47 14.24
N ARG A 249 -2.02 7.54 14.62
CA ARG A 249 -1.95 6.70 15.82
C ARG A 249 -1.74 5.25 15.43
N MET A 250 -1.08 4.50 16.29
CA MET A 250 -1.02 3.06 16.16
C MET A 250 -2.39 2.44 16.50
N PHE A 251 -2.79 1.42 15.78
CA PHE A 251 -3.96 0.60 16.10
C PHE A 251 -3.65 -0.24 17.34
N VAL A 252 -4.61 -0.39 18.24
CA VAL A 252 -4.41 -1.07 19.52
C VAL A 252 -5.13 -2.41 19.55
N LEU A 253 -4.38 -3.50 19.74
CA LEU A 253 -4.95 -4.74 20.27
C LEU A 253 -4.63 -4.78 21.75
N CYS A 254 -5.65 -4.99 22.59
CA CYS A 254 -5.46 -5.07 24.03
C CYS A 254 -6.26 -6.22 24.63
N TRP A 255 -5.58 -7.10 25.33
CA TRP A 255 -6.20 -8.04 26.26
C TRP A 255 -6.10 -7.47 27.66
N PHE A 256 -7.22 -7.39 28.37
CA PHE A 256 -7.30 -6.94 29.75
C PHE A 256 -8.10 -7.92 30.59
N ALA A 257 -7.56 -8.30 31.74
CA ALA A 257 -8.19 -9.21 32.69
C ALA A 257 -8.70 -8.43 33.92
N ASP A 258 -10.02 -8.29 34.02
CA ASP A 258 -10.67 -7.66 35.17
C ASP A 258 -12.02 -8.34 35.47
N ARG A 259 -12.01 -9.28 36.43
CA ARG A 259 -13.23 -10.00 36.86
C ARG A 259 -14.33 -9.09 37.34
N LYS A 260 -14.00 -8.01 38.09
CA LYS A 260 -15.00 -7.08 38.64
C LYS A 260 -15.72 -6.34 37.52
N LEU A 261 -14.94 -5.85 36.54
CA LEU A 261 -15.49 -5.16 35.38
C LEU A 261 -16.35 -6.12 34.53
N CYS A 262 -15.87 -7.33 34.23
CA CYS A 262 -16.63 -8.34 33.51
C CYS A 262 -17.95 -8.67 34.19
N SER A 263 -17.93 -8.92 35.49
CA SER A 263 -19.13 -9.24 36.26
C SER A 263 -20.14 -8.08 36.27
N ARG A 264 -19.66 -6.84 36.35
CA ARG A 264 -20.51 -5.64 36.30
C ARG A 264 -21.16 -5.49 34.91
N LEU A 265 -20.41 -5.66 33.85
CA LEU A 265 -20.87 -5.48 32.47
C LEU A 265 -21.86 -6.56 32.04
N ALA A 266 -21.72 -7.78 32.58
CA ALA A 266 -22.56 -8.93 32.30
C ALA A 266 -23.92 -8.89 33.04
N VAL A 267 -24.24 -7.88 33.83
CA VAL A 267 -25.53 -7.75 34.50
C VAL A 267 -26.63 -7.50 33.47
N TYR A 268 -27.60 -8.41 33.40
CA TYR A 268 -28.77 -8.29 32.54
C TYR A 268 -29.91 -7.59 33.25
N ASN A 269 -30.42 -6.52 32.69
CA ASN A 269 -31.62 -5.80 33.17
C ASN A 269 -32.85 -6.37 32.48
N LYS A 270 -33.68 -7.12 33.21
CA LYS A 270 -34.89 -7.75 32.68
C LYS A 270 -35.95 -6.77 32.22
N ASP A 271 -36.04 -5.60 32.87
CA ASP A 271 -37.07 -4.59 32.58
C ASP A 271 -36.76 -3.83 31.27
N LYS A 272 -35.47 -3.69 30.94
CA LYS A 272 -35.01 -3.00 29.72
C LYS A 272 -34.59 -3.98 28.62
N GLU A 273 -34.54 -5.27 28.90
CA GLU A 273 -34.03 -6.31 28.01
C GLU A 273 -32.61 -5.99 27.47
N THR A 274 -31.74 -5.44 28.35
CA THR A 274 -30.39 -4.99 27.98
C THR A 274 -29.33 -5.51 28.94
N TYR A 275 -28.11 -5.70 28.44
CA TYR A 275 -26.94 -5.87 29.28
C TYR A 275 -26.37 -4.53 29.73
N ARG A 276 -25.70 -4.51 30.89
CA ARG A 276 -25.07 -3.30 31.42
C ARG A 276 -24.05 -2.68 30.50
N TYR A 277 -23.27 -3.49 29.75
CA TYR A 277 -22.24 -3.00 28.84
C TYR A 277 -22.81 -2.05 27.78
N GLU A 278 -24.06 -2.20 27.35
CA GLU A 278 -24.71 -1.39 26.31
C GLU A 278 -24.82 0.11 26.67
N GLU A 279 -24.70 0.45 27.95
CA GLU A 279 -24.81 1.83 28.46
C GLU A 279 -23.61 2.24 29.32
N ASP A 280 -22.60 1.37 29.52
CA ASP A 280 -21.51 1.57 30.48
C ASP A 280 -20.40 2.47 29.93
N ASP A 281 -20.07 3.53 30.69
CA ASP A 281 -19.05 4.50 30.33
C ASP A 281 -17.64 3.92 30.34
N ASP A 282 -17.32 2.99 31.25
CA ASP A 282 -15.99 2.40 31.33
C ASP A 282 -15.75 1.44 30.15
N TRP A 283 -16.79 0.70 29.74
CA TRP A 283 -16.71 -0.10 28.53
C TRP A 283 -16.55 0.77 27.28
N TYR A 284 -17.31 1.86 27.19
CA TYR A 284 -17.17 2.84 26.10
C TYR A 284 -15.74 3.37 26.01
N LYS A 285 -15.18 3.87 27.13
CA LYS A 285 -13.81 4.38 27.19
C LYS A 285 -12.78 3.33 26.78
N LEU A 286 -12.96 2.07 27.19
CA LEU A 286 -12.03 1.00 26.85
C LEU A 286 -12.06 0.69 25.35
N VAL A 287 -13.25 0.57 24.75
CA VAL A 287 -13.44 0.26 23.33
C VAL A 287 -12.94 1.39 22.42
N PHE A 288 -13.27 2.65 22.75
CA PHE A 288 -12.90 3.82 21.94
C PHE A 288 -11.55 4.44 22.33
N ILE A 289 -10.89 3.89 23.37
CA ILE A 289 -9.60 4.35 23.90
C ILE A 289 -9.66 5.81 24.34
N GLU A 290 -10.48 6.08 25.35
CA GLU A 290 -10.64 7.41 25.94
C GLU A 290 -10.29 7.38 27.43
N LYS A 291 -9.24 8.08 27.82
CA LYS A 291 -8.76 8.08 29.23
C LYS A 291 -9.65 8.83 30.21
N SER A 292 -10.45 9.79 29.72
CA SER A 292 -11.24 10.71 30.53
C SER A 292 -12.71 10.32 30.55
N SER A 293 -13.59 11.26 30.26
CA SER A 293 -15.02 11.04 30.05
C SER A 293 -15.31 10.60 28.63
N PRO A 294 -16.38 9.83 28.38
CA PRO A 294 -16.82 9.50 27.03
C PRO A 294 -17.03 10.76 26.18
N SER A 295 -16.50 10.74 24.95
CA SER A 295 -16.70 11.83 23.99
C SER A 295 -18.16 11.91 23.50
N CYS A 296 -18.90 10.79 23.56
CA CYS A 296 -20.31 10.71 23.22
C CYS A 296 -21.20 10.95 24.44
N ASN A 297 -21.80 12.13 24.53
CA ASN A 297 -22.72 12.50 25.62
C ASN A 297 -24.17 12.04 25.38
N SER A 298 -24.57 11.76 24.15
CA SER A 298 -25.90 11.24 23.82
C SER A 298 -26.06 9.80 24.28
N VAL A 299 -26.98 9.54 25.19
CA VAL A 299 -27.26 8.19 25.72
C VAL A 299 -27.67 7.24 24.58
N THR A 300 -28.56 7.68 23.70
CA THR A 300 -29.05 6.87 22.57
C THR A 300 -27.92 6.56 21.59
N MET A 301 -27.12 7.55 21.21
CA MET A 301 -26.00 7.36 20.29
C MET A 301 -24.92 6.47 20.90
N LYS A 302 -24.58 6.67 22.18
CA LYS A 302 -23.61 5.84 22.89
C LYS A 302 -24.04 4.37 22.92
N LYS A 303 -25.31 4.11 23.23
CA LYS A 303 -25.87 2.76 23.23
C LYS A 303 -25.76 2.13 21.83
N GLN A 304 -26.16 2.85 20.79
CA GLN A 304 -26.04 2.37 19.42
C GLN A 304 -24.57 2.06 19.05
N LEU A 305 -23.64 2.96 19.36
CA LEU A 305 -22.22 2.74 19.12
C LEU A 305 -21.70 1.50 19.85
N LEU A 306 -22.08 1.30 21.11
CA LEU A 306 -21.66 0.13 21.87
C LEU A 306 -22.23 -1.17 21.29
N LEU A 307 -23.48 -1.18 20.83
CA LEU A 307 -24.06 -2.35 20.15
C LEU A 307 -23.37 -2.66 18.82
N GLU A 308 -23.05 -1.65 18.01
CA GLU A 308 -22.38 -1.82 16.71
C GLU A 308 -20.91 -2.25 16.85
N HIS A 309 -20.26 -1.90 17.96
CA HIS A 309 -18.82 -2.10 18.18
C HIS A 309 -18.49 -3.18 19.21
N THR A 310 -19.48 -3.91 19.74
CA THR A 310 -19.25 -4.96 20.74
C THR A 310 -19.71 -6.32 20.22
N TYR A 311 -18.86 -7.32 20.40
CA TYR A 311 -19.19 -8.72 20.18
C TYR A 311 -19.26 -9.42 21.54
N ASP A 312 -20.43 -9.92 21.94
CA ASP A 312 -20.78 -10.33 23.29
C ASP A 312 -21.16 -11.82 23.47
N ARG A 313 -20.89 -12.65 22.45
CA ARG A 313 -21.27 -14.09 22.44
C ARG A 313 -20.92 -14.84 23.72
N TRP A 314 -19.86 -14.44 24.41
CA TRP A 314 -19.35 -15.12 25.60
C TRP A 314 -19.60 -14.36 26.91
N ILE A 315 -20.46 -13.35 26.92
CA ILE A 315 -20.73 -12.57 28.12
C ILE A 315 -21.40 -13.43 29.20
N GLY A 316 -20.99 -13.25 30.46
CA GLY A 316 -21.62 -13.89 31.63
C GLY A 316 -21.39 -15.40 31.77
N LYS A 317 -20.58 -16.02 30.93
CA LYS A 317 -20.19 -17.43 31.01
C LYS A 317 -18.87 -17.61 31.78
N LYS A 318 -18.52 -18.86 32.10
CA LYS A 318 -17.16 -19.18 32.54
C LYS A 318 -16.18 -18.75 31.44
N ASP A 319 -15.06 -18.14 31.81
CA ASP A 319 -14.11 -17.52 30.89
C ASP A 319 -14.75 -16.41 30.03
N SER A 320 -15.67 -15.64 30.64
CA SER A 320 -16.40 -14.54 30.00
C SER A 320 -15.46 -13.63 29.22
N SER A 321 -15.78 -13.41 27.94
CA SER A 321 -15.03 -12.54 27.06
C SER A 321 -15.98 -11.55 26.38
N LEU A 322 -15.58 -10.28 26.36
CA LEU A 322 -16.27 -9.23 25.66
C LEU A 322 -15.28 -8.56 24.69
N PHE A 323 -15.67 -8.42 23.43
CA PHE A 323 -14.81 -7.85 22.41
C PHE A 323 -15.33 -6.48 21.99
N GLY A 324 -14.45 -5.49 21.96
CA GLY A 324 -14.72 -4.16 21.45
C GLY A 324 -13.91 -3.91 20.17
N ILE A 325 -14.57 -3.59 19.06
CA ILE A 325 -13.92 -3.47 17.75
C ILE A 325 -14.24 -2.10 17.17
N THR A 326 -13.21 -1.29 16.94
CA THR A 326 -13.34 0.01 16.30
C THR A 326 -12.35 0.14 15.14
N ARG A 327 -12.34 1.28 14.46
CA ARG A 327 -11.35 1.57 13.42
C ARG A 327 -9.92 1.71 13.96
N TYR A 328 -9.75 1.79 15.29
CA TYR A 328 -8.48 2.09 15.94
C TYR A 328 -8.11 1.08 17.02
N SER A 329 -9.02 0.14 17.33
CA SER A 329 -8.82 -0.80 18.43
C SER A 329 -9.53 -2.13 18.22
N PHE A 330 -8.90 -3.16 18.79
CA PHE A 330 -9.49 -4.47 19.05
C PHE A 330 -9.22 -4.80 20.52
N ILE A 331 -10.25 -4.66 21.35
CA ILE A 331 -10.16 -4.83 22.79
C ILE A 331 -10.79 -6.17 23.18
N MET A 332 -10.10 -6.90 24.02
CA MET A 332 -10.57 -8.16 24.57
C MET A 332 -10.55 -8.08 26.11
N LEU A 333 -11.72 -8.01 26.71
CA LEU A 333 -11.90 -8.00 28.16
C LEU A 333 -12.27 -9.40 28.64
N ASN A 334 -11.54 -9.94 29.62
CA ASN A 334 -11.77 -11.25 30.21
C ASN A 334 -11.95 -11.16 31.72
N ASP A 335 -12.68 -12.14 32.30
CA ASP A 335 -12.90 -12.26 33.75
C ASP A 335 -11.76 -12.99 34.46
N GLU A 336 -10.91 -13.71 33.73
CA GLU A 336 -9.79 -14.47 34.28
C GLU A 336 -8.46 -14.09 33.61
N GLN A 337 -7.38 -14.19 34.38
CA GLN A 337 -6.02 -14.04 33.87
C GLN A 337 -5.57 -15.33 33.16
N SER A 338 -6.41 -15.85 32.28
CA SER A 338 -6.15 -17.08 31.56
C SER A 338 -5.13 -16.89 30.45
N THR A 339 -4.05 -17.64 30.51
CA THR A 339 -2.96 -17.55 29.53
C THR A 339 -3.41 -17.99 28.14
N PHE A 340 -4.31 -18.98 28.02
CA PHE A 340 -4.76 -19.47 26.72
C PHE A 340 -5.55 -18.42 25.93
N VAL A 341 -6.37 -17.62 26.61
CA VAL A 341 -7.17 -16.54 25.98
C VAL A 341 -6.25 -15.42 25.49
N LYS A 342 -5.25 -15.04 26.30
CA LYS A 342 -4.20 -14.11 25.90
C LYS A 342 -3.39 -14.63 24.69
N ASP A 343 -3.11 -15.94 24.65
CA ASP A 343 -2.39 -16.53 23.54
C ASP A 343 -3.20 -16.48 22.23
N HIS A 344 -4.53 -16.57 22.30
CA HIS A 344 -5.38 -16.34 21.13
C HIS A 344 -5.25 -14.90 20.58
N LEU A 345 -5.16 -13.89 21.47
CA LEU A 345 -4.90 -12.53 21.03
C LEU A 345 -3.53 -12.39 20.35
N LYS A 346 -2.48 -13.02 20.92
CA LYS A 346 -1.10 -12.98 20.42
C LYS A 346 -0.90 -13.71 19.09
N THR A 347 -1.84 -14.57 18.70
CA THR A 347 -1.75 -15.44 17.53
C THR A 347 -2.92 -15.18 16.56
N MET A 348 -4.03 -15.91 16.71
CA MET A 348 -5.14 -15.91 15.76
C MET A 348 -5.76 -14.53 15.54
N TYR A 349 -6.10 -13.82 16.61
CA TYR A 349 -6.73 -12.49 16.48
C TYR A 349 -5.77 -11.44 15.97
N LEU A 350 -4.49 -11.52 16.35
CA LEU A 350 -3.46 -10.63 15.79
C LEU A 350 -3.37 -10.79 14.27
N GLN A 351 -3.27 -12.03 13.77
CA GLN A 351 -3.19 -12.29 12.32
C GLN A 351 -4.45 -11.79 11.59
N MET A 352 -5.63 -12.03 12.17
CA MET A 352 -6.91 -11.57 11.63
C MET A 352 -6.96 -10.04 11.52
N VAL A 353 -6.58 -9.33 12.57
CA VAL A 353 -6.57 -7.86 12.62
C VAL A 353 -5.50 -7.29 11.68
N GLN A 354 -4.29 -7.85 11.67
CA GLN A 354 -3.23 -7.42 10.76
C GLN A 354 -3.64 -7.56 9.30
N LEU A 355 -4.25 -8.69 8.92
CA LEU A 355 -4.73 -8.91 7.57
C LEU A 355 -5.78 -7.86 7.17
N ALA A 356 -6.76 -7.58 8.03
CA ALA A 356 -7.79 -6.58 7.77
C ALA A 356 -7.20 -5.16 7.66
N LEU A 357 -6.21 -4.82 8.48
CA LEU A 357 -5.50 -3.53 8.40
C LEU A 357 -4.70 -3.41 7.10
N VAL A 358 -4.03 -4.48 6.68
CA VAL A 358 -3.32 -4.52 5.39
C VAL A 358 -4.28 -4.37 4.23
N GLN A 359 -5.41 -5.04 4.26
CA GLN A 359 -6.45 -4.91 3.24
C GLN A 359 -6.90 -3.45 3.11
N ARG A 360 -7.24 -2.80 4.23
CA ARG A 360 -7.65 -1.40 4.23
C ARG A 360 -6.54 -0.45 3.78
N ALA A 361 -5.32 -0.65 4.28
CA ALA A 361 -4.17 0.15 3.90
C ALA A 361 -3.84 0.01 2.41
N SER A 362 -3.96 -1.23 1.86
CA SER A 362 -3.73 -1.49 0.45
C SER A 362 -4.77 -0.80 -0.44
N VAL A 363 -6.05 -0.79 -0.04
CA VAL A 363 -7.10 -0.04 -0.76
C VAL A 363 -6.73 1.44 -0.88
N LEU A 364 -6.37 2.09 0.25
CA LEU A 364 -5.96 3.49 0.24
C LEU A 364 -4.68 3.72 -0.58
N ARG A 365 -3.73 2.78 -0.51
CA ARG A 365 -2.49 2.84 -1.29
C ARG A 365 -2.76 2.79 -2.79
N PHE A 366 -3.64 1.90 -3.24
CA PHE A 366 -4.02 1.78 -4.65
C PHE A 366 -4.79 3.00 -5.15
N SER A 367 -5.74 3.53 -4.37
CA SER A 367 -6.47 4.75 -4.72
C SER A 367 -5.53 5.97 -4.83
N HIS A 368 -4.57 6.11 -3.89
CA HIS A 368 -3.53 7.13 -3.97
C HIS A 368 -2.67 6.98 -5.24
N GLU A 369 -2.27 5.76 -5.59
CA GLU A 369 -1.48 5.49 -6.80
C GLU A 369 -2.29 5.74 -8.08
N ALA A 370 -3.57 5.36 -8.12
CA ALA A 370 -4.48 5.67 -9.23
C ALA A 370 -4.60 7.18 -9.46
N THR A 371 -4.80 7.96 -8.39
CA THR A 371 -4.83 9.42 -8.43
C THR A 371 -3.51 10.00 -8.96
N ARG A 372 -2.37 9.47 -8.50
CA ARG A 372 -1.03 9.88 -8.96
C ARG A 372 -0.85 9.61 -10.46
N ILE A 373 -1.27 8.45 -10.95
CA ILE A 373 -1.18 8.10 -12.37
C ILE A 373 -2.12 8.99 -13.21
N ALA A 374 -3.33 9.24 -12.74
CA ALA A 374 -4.31 10.08 -13.42
C ALA A 374 -3.83 11.55 -13.58
N SER A 375 -2.98 12.03 -12.67
CA SER A 375 -2.42 13.39 -12.73
C SER A 375 -1.21 13.56 -13.69
N LEU A 376 -0.72 12.47 -14.33
CA LEU A 376 0.41 12.55 -15.25
C LEU A 376 -0.01 13.15 -16.61
N GLU A 377 0.71 14.17 -17.06
CA GLU A 377 0.41 14.90 -18.30
C GLU A 377 0.73 14.15 -19.60
N THR A 378 1.57 13.10 -19.55
CA THR A 378 2.07 12.38 -20.74
C THR A 378 1.34 11.07 -20.99
N PRO A 379 0.45 10.98 -22.01
CA PRO A 379 -0.35 9.78 -22.29
C PRO A 379 0.46 8.51 -22.60
N GLY A 380 1.72 8.65 -23.03
CA GLY A 380 2.56 7.51 -23.44
C GLY A 380 3.15 6.71 -22.28
N ASP A 381 3.37 7.34 -21.14
CA ASP A 381 3.92 6.72 -19.93
C ASP A 381 2.81 6.20 -19.00
N THR A 382 1.61 6.72 -19.18
CA THR A 382 0.44 6.40 -18.35
C THR A 382 -0.04 4.97 -18.54
N SER A 383 -0.10 4.46 -19.79
CA SER A 383 -0.61 3.10 -20.06
C SER A 383 0.21 1.99 -19.40
N GLY A 384 1.55 2.12 -19.37
CA GLY A 384 2.43 1.17 -18.69
C GLY A 384 2.21 1.16 -17.19
N LYS A 385 2.12 2.34 -16.56
CA LYS A 385 1.90 2.49 -15.12
C LYS A 385 0.51 1.99 -14.70
N VAL A 386 -0.53 2.26 -15.49
CA VAL A 386 -1.88 1.73 -15.25
C VAL A 386 -1.89 0.20 -15.27
N ARG A 387 -1.20 -0.41 -16.24
CA ARG A 387 -1.10 -1.88 -16.32
C ARG A 387 -0.40 -2.47 -15.11
N GLU A 388 0.72 -1.89 -14.66
CA GLU A 388 1.42 -2.33 -13.44
C GLU A 388 0.51 -2.22 -12.19
N LEU A 389 -0.24 -1.12 -12.07
CA LEU A 389 -1.21 -0.92 -10.99
C LEU A 389 -2.30 -1.99 -11.03
N TYR A 390 -2.87 -2.26 -12.21
CA TYR A 390 -3.90 -3.26 -12.41
C TYR A 390 -3.40 -4.68 -12.07
N GLU A 391 -2.19 -5.05 -12.50
CA GLU A 391 -1.58 -6.35 -12.17
C GLU A 391 -1.40 -6.51 -10.65
N LYS A 392 -0.94 -5.47 -9.95
CA LYS A 392 -0.80 -5.49 -8.48
C LYS A 392 -2.14 -5.52 -7.76
N TYR A 393 -3.13 -4.81 -8.28
CA TYR A 393 -4.49 -4.85 -7.75
C TYR A 393 -5.09 -6.26 -7.86
N LEU A 394 -4.93 -6.93 -9.01
CA LEU A 394 -5.36 -8.31 -9.17
C LEU A 394 -4.65 -9.26 -8.19
N GLN A 395 -3.34 -9.06 -7.95
CA GLN A 395 -2.62 -9.83 -6.93
C GLN A 395 -3.20 -9.58 -5.52
N PHE A 396 -3.51 -8.34 -5.19
CA PHE A 396 -4.14 -7.98 -3.91
C PHE A 396 -5.49 -8.68 -3.74
N VAL A 397 -6.40 -8.56 -4.72
CA VAL A 397 -7.75 -9.15 -4.65
C VAL A 397 -7.69 -10.68 -4.52
N ASN A 398 -6.76 -11.34 -5.22
CA ASN A 398 -6.69 -12.80 -5.24
C ASN A 398 -5.87 -13.41 -4.10
N LYS A 399 -4.91 -12.66 -3.51
CA LYS A 399 -3.93 -13.23 -2.57
C LYS A 399 -3.90 -12.57 -1.20
N ILE A 400 -4.60 -11.44 -1.00
CA ILE A 400 -4.61 -10.70 0.27
C ILE A 400 -6.05 -10.40 0.71
N TYR A 401 -6.96 -10.06 -0.21
CA TYR A 401 -8.34 -9.76 0.12
C TYR A 401 -9.17 -11.04 0.20
N PHE A 402 -9.36 -11.55 1.41
CA PHE A 402 -10.21 -12.70 1.69
C PHE A 402 -11.47 -12.26 2.41
N ARG A 403 -12.61 -12.84 2.02
CA ARG A 403 -13.91 -12.60 2.67
C ARG A 403 -14.08 -13.48 3.90
N GLU A 404 -13.48 -14.66 3.87
CA GLU A 404 -13.49 -15.64 4.95
C GLU A 404 -12.08 -16.23 5.08
N ILE A 405 -11.61 -16.40 6.31
CA ILE A 405 -10.23 -16.79 6.60
C ILE A 405 -10.11 -18.07 7.44
N THR A 406 -11.20 -18.49 8.06
CA THR A 406 -11.23 -19.61 9.00
C THR A 406 -12.58 -20.31 8.95
N ALA A 407 -12.63 -21.60 9.31
CA ALA A 407 -13.86 -22.35 9.50
C ALA A 407 -14.42 -22.25 10.94
N GLN A 408 -13.73 -21.55 11.84
CA GLN A 408 -14.17 -21.39 13.21
C GLN A 408 -15.24 -20.30 13.31
N GLU A 409 -16.44 -20.67 13.78
CA GLU A 409 -17.61 -19.80 13.81
C GLU A 409 -17.35 -18.45 14.50
N GLN A 410 -16.71 -18.46 15.68
CA GLN A 410 -16.31 -17.21 16.36
C GLN A 410 -15.32 -16.38 15.54
N GLY A 411 -14.42 -17.03 14.80
CA GLY A 411 -13.46 -16.35 13.95
C GLY A 411 -14.14 -15.72 12.74
N ILE A 412 -15.13 -16.38 12.16
CA ILE A 412 -15.97 -15.84 11.07
C ILE A 412 -16.69 -14.59 11.57
N ASP A 413 -17.41 -14.69 12.68
CA ASP A 413 -18.16 -13.57 13.28
C ASP A 413 -17.25 -12.36 13.56
N LEU A 414 -16.11 -12.58 14.23
CA LEU A 414 -15.17 -11.50 14.56
C LEU A 414 -14.55 -10.86 13.32
N TYR A 415 -14.21 -11.67 12.31
CA TYR A 415 -13.64 -11.14 11.06
C TYR A 415 -14.67 -10.32 10.29
N GLU A 416 -15.91 -10.77 10.27
CA GLU A 416 -17.03 -10.01 9.68
C GLU A 416 -17.25 -8.69 10.39
N CYS A 417 -17.27 -8.69 11.75
CA CYS A 417 -17.32 -7.46 12.54
C CYS A 417 -16.19 -6.48 12.19
N ILE A 418 -14.94 -6.98 12.06
CA ILE A 418 -13.80 -6.15 11.65
C ILE A 418 -14.02 -5.55 10.27
N HIS A 419 -14.46 -6.36 9.29
CA HIS A 419 -14.72 -5.91 7.92
C HIS A 419 -15.82 -4.84 7.86
N GLN A 420 -16.89 -5.01 8.62
CA GLN A 420 -17.99 -4.04 8.71
C GLN A 420 -17.52 -2.70 9.31
N VAL A 421 -16.80 -2.74 10.44
CA VAL A 421 -16.27 -1.54 11.11
C VAL A 421 -15.25 -0.80 10.23
N LEU A 422 -14.38 -1.53 9.54
CA LEU A 422 -13.40 -0.97 8.62
C LEU A 422 -14.00 -0.58 7.25
N LYS A 423 -15.25 -0.97 6.96
CA LYS A 423 -15.97 -0.75 5.69
C LYS A 423 -15.25 -1.34 4.47
N LEU A 424 -14.55 -2.45 4.66
CA LEU A 424 -13.65 -3.02 3.65
C LEU A 424 -14.37 -3.41 2.37
N GLU A 425 -15.51 -4.09 2.47
CA GLU A 425 -16.26 -4.54 1.29
C GLU A 425 -16.69 -3.38 0.38
N ARG A 426 -17.15 -2.29 0.98
CA ARG A 426 -17.54 -1.08 0.24
C ARG A 426 -16.33 -0.46 -0.44
N ASP A 427 -15.24 -0.24 0.32
CA ASP A 427 -14.07 0.48 -0.16
C ASP A 427 -13.34 -0.32 -1.27
N VAL A 428 -13.32 -1.67 -1.19
CA VAL A 428 -12.80 -2.54 -2.27
C VAL A 428 -13.67 -2.47 -3.52
N LYS A 429 -15.01 -2.47 -3.41
CA LYS A 429 -15.91 -2.33 -4.56
C LYS A 429 -15.77 -0.97 -5.26
N GLU A 430 -15.57 0.10 -4.49
CA GLU A 430 -15.34 1.44 -5.04
C GLU A 430 -14.00 1.50 -5.77
N LEU A 431 -12.94 0.94 -5.19
CA LEU A 431 -11.62 0.85 -5.81
C LEU A 431 -11.62 0.00 -7.08
N ASP A 432 -12.31 -1.13 -7.08
CA ASP A 432 -12.44 -2.03 -8.25
C ASP A 432 -12.96 -1.24 -9.46
N ARG A 433 -14.02 -0.47 -9.27
CA ARG A 433 -14.57 0.39 -10.31
C ARG A 433 -13.59 1.48 -10.75
N GLU A 434 -12.92 2.15 -9.81
CA GLU A 434 -11.94 3.21 -10.10
C GLU A 434 -10.79 2.68 -10.97
N ILE A 435 -10.25 1.52 -10.63
CA ILE A 435 -9.15 0.88 -11.35
C ILE A 435 -9.60 0.37 -12.73
N ASP A 436 -10.80 -0.21 -12.83
CA ASP A 436 -11.35 -0.65 -14.10
C ASP A 436 -11.58 0.52 -15.07
N GLU A 437 -12.16 1.63 -14.60
CA GLU A 437 -12.34 2.85 -15.39
C GLU A 437 -11.00 3.41 -15.88
N LEU A 438 -9.98 3.43 -15.00
CA LEU A 438 -8.62 3.88 -15.35
C LEU A 438 -7.97 2.95 -16.39
N HIS A 439 -8.14 1.64 -16.24
CA HIS A 439 -7.62 0.64 -17.18
C HIS A 439 -8.28 0.75 -18.55
N GLN A 440 -9.60 0.90 -18.60
CA GLN A 440 -10.36 1.11 -19.86
C GLN A 440 -9.91 2.41 -20.54
N TYR A 441 -9.74 3.50 -19.81
CA TYR A 441 -9.22 4.76 -20.36
C TYR A 441 -7.82 4.60 -20.96
N ALA A 442 -6.92 3.93 -20.24
CA ALA A 442 -5.56 3.66 -20.72
C ALA A 442 -5.55 2.81 -22.00
N SER A 443 -6.39 1.77 -22.07
CA SER A 443 -6.59 0.92 -23.25
C SER A 443 -7.08 1.73 -24.45
N LEU A 444 -8.10 2.58 -24.27
CA LEU A 444 -8.59 3.47 -25.32
C LEU A 444 -7.53 4.44 -25.84
N CYS A 445 -6.68 4.95 -24.96
CA CYS A 445 -5.54 5.82 -25.34
C CYS A 445 -4.50 5.05 -26.17
N GLU A 446 -4.20 3.82 -25.78
CA GLU A 446 -3.27 2.94 -26.51
C GLU A 446 -3.82 2.57 -27.90
N ASP A 447 -5.10 2.21 -27.99
CA ASP A 447 -5.77 1.89 -29.24
C ASP A 447 -5.80 3.09 -30.19
N ARG A 448 -6.08 4.31 -29.70
CA ARG A 448 -5.97 5.53 -30.48
C ARG A 448 -4.55 5.75 -31.02
N ARG A 449 -3.53 5.46 -30.21
CA ARG A 449 -2.12 5.54 -30.64
C ARG A 449 -1.78 4.52 -31.71
N LYS A 450 -2.18 3.26 -31.52
CA LYS A 450 -2.01 2.17 -32.49
C LYS A 450 -2.73 2.48 -33.80
N ASN A 451 -3.99 2.93 -33.73
CA ASN A 451 -4.77 3.31 -34.90
C ASN A 451 -4.13 4.47 -35.67
N LYS A 452 -3.57 5.47 -34.97
CA LYS A 452 -2.82 6.57 -35.60
C LYS A 452 -1.57 6.07 -36.32
N GLN A 453 -0.83 5.12 -35.73
CA GLN A 453 0.34 4.51 -36.36
C GLN A 453 -0.06 3.67 -37.58
N LEU A 454 -1.12 2.86 -37.48
CA LEU A 454 -1.67 2.08 -38.59
C LEU A 454 -2.14 2.99 -39.74
N HIS A 455 -2.81 4.08 -39.41
CA HIS A 455 -3.25 5.07 -40.42
C HIS A 455 -2.05 5.66 -41.17
N ILE A 456 -0.97 6.03 -40.46
CA ILE A 456 0.27 6.52 -41.07
C ILE A 456 0.87 5.45 -42.00
N LEU A 457 0.95 4.20 -41.53
CA LEU A 457 1.48 3.08 -42.32
C LEU A 457 0.62 2.81 -43.57
N THR A 458 -0.71 2.86 -43.44
CA THR A 458 -1.65 2.68 -44.56
C THR A 458 -1.50 3.78 -45.61
N VAL A 459 -1.36 5.04 -45.19
CA VAL A 459 -1.16 6.17 -46.10
C VAL A 459 0.20 6.04 -46.82
N LEU A 460 1.26 5.67 -46.10
CA LEU A 460 2.58 5.40 -46.72
C LEU A 460 2.48 4.26 -47.72
N GLY A 461 1.87 3.12 -47.33
CA GLY A 461 1.66 1.99 -48.22
C GLY A 461 0.92 2.38 -49.52
N ALA A 462 -0.18 3.13 -49.40
CA ALA A 462 -0.93 3.61 -50.55
C ALA A 462 -0.09 4.53 -51.47
N LEU A 463 0.74 5.40 -50.90
CA LEU A 463 1.65 6.26 -51.68
C LEU A 463 2.73 5.49 -52.41
N PHE A 464 3.21 4.36 -51.89
CA PHE A 464 4.23 3.52 -52.52
C PHE A 464 3.67 2.51 -53.53
N ILE A 465 2.38 2.09 -53.38
CA ILE A 465 1.76 1.12 -54.30
C ILE A 465 1.72 1.66 -55.73
N ILE A 466 1.36 2.93 -55.95
CA ILE A 466 1.24 3.50 -57.30
C ILE A 466 2.63 3.54 -58.01
N PRO A 467 3.71 4.10 -57.44
CA PRO A 467 5.02 4.04 -58.04
C PRO A 467 5.53 2.61 -58.25
N ALA A 468 5.29 1.70 -57.32
CA ALA A 468 5.73 0.28 -57.45
C ALA A 468 4.99 -0.44 -58.60
N PHE A 469 3.68 -0.18 -58.74
CA PHE A 469 2.90 -0.70 -59.85
C PHE A 469 3.41 -0.17 -61.22
N LEU A 470 3.66 1.13 -61.29
CA LEU A 470 4.14 1.78 -62.50
C LEU A 470 5.54 1.26 -62.91
N THR A 471 6.47 1.17 -61.96
CA THR A 471 7.80 0.59 -62.22
C THR A 471 7.74 -0.87 -62.62
N GLY A 472 6.86 -1.67 -62.00
CA GLY A 472 6.63 -3.06 -62.39
C GLY A 472 6.02 -3.16 -63.81
N PHE A 473 5.05 -2.33 -64.14
CA PHE A 473 4.39 -2.29 -65.44
C PHE A 473 5.38 -1.87 -66.57
N PHE A 474 6.14 -0.81 -66.35
CA PHE A 474 7.17 -0.38 -67.33
C PHE A 474 8.38 -1.29 -67.37
N GLY A 475 8.64 -2.10 -66.36
CA GLY A 475 9.68 -3.12 -66.32
C GLY A 475 9.36 -4.40 -67.09
N LEU A 476 8.10 -4.61 -67.54
CA LEU A 476 7.75 -5.74 -68.37
C LEU A 476 8.35 -5.59 -69.77
N SER A 477 9.22 -6.52 -70.19
CA SER A 477 9.95 -6.49 -71.44
C SER A 477 9.08 -6.38 -72.70
N ILE A 478 7.81 -6.80 -72.63
CA ILE A 478 6.80 -6.71 -73.69
C ILE A 478 6.47 -5.23 -74.03
N PHE A 479 6.39 -4.35 -73.01
CA PHE A 479 6.08 -2.92 -73.22
C PHE A 479 7.31 -2.12 -73.67
N THR A 480 8.52 -2.49 -73.23
CA THR A 480 9.76 -1.80 -73.61
C THR A 480 10.17 -2.05 -75.04
N ALA A 481 9.80 -3.19 -75.63
CA ALA A 481 10.11 -3.53 -77.03
C ALA A 481 9.20 -2.78 -78.04
N ASP A 482 7.90 -2.65 -77.77
CA ASP A 482 6.94 -2.01 -78.68
C ASP A 482 6.97 -0.46 -78.62
N LEU A 483 7.34 0.13 -77.49
CA LEU A 483 7.36 1.59 -77.31
C LEU A 483 8.72 2.24 -77.67
N GLY A 484 9.73 1.46 -78.11
CA GLY A 484 11.04 1.99 -78.49
C GLY A 484 11.81 2.66 -77.33
N LEU A 485 11.49 2.31 -76.10
CA LEU A 485 12.04 2.90 -74.87
C LEU A 485 13.46 2.38 -74.56
N THR A 486 14.35 2.47 -75.54
CA THR A 486 15.79 2.15 -75.36
C THR A 486 16.59 3.34 -74.78
N ASN A 487 15.93 4.46 -74.42
CA ASN A 487 16.60 5.66 -73.96
C ASN A 487 16.99 5.56 -72.47
N LYS A 488 18.23 5.32 -72.17
CA LYS A 488 18.83 5.36 -70.83
C LYS A 488 18.48 6.61 -70.00
N PRO A 489 18.42 7.86 -70.62
CA PRO A 489 18.03 9.04 -69.87
C PRO A 489 16.60 9.02 -69.34
N LEU A 490 15.65 8.41 -70.04
CA LEU A 490 14.26 8.31 -69.60
C LEU A 490 14.10 7.47 -68.33
N TYR A 491 14.78 6.35 -68.25
CA TYR A 491 14.81 5.51 -67.03
C TYR A 491 15.46 6.22 -65.85
N LEU A 492 16.49 7.04 -66.09
CA LEU A 492 17.13 7.81 -65.04
C LEU A 492 16.16 8.88 -64.47
N ILE A 493 15.42 9.58 -65.32
CA ILE A 493 14.42 10.58 -64.88
C ILE A 493 13.31 9.90 -64.08
N MET A 494 12.79 8.79 -64.54
CA MET A 494 11.75 8.03 -63.83
C MET A 494 12.20 7.55 -62.44
N THR A 495 13.48 7.08 -62.34
CA THR A 495 14.02 6.65 -61.04
C THR A 495 14.22 7.81 -60.10
N ILE A 496 14.62 8.99 -60.59
CA ILE A 496 14.74 10.21 -59.79
C ILE A 496 13.36 10.64 -59.28
N ASP A 497 12.31 10.63 -60.12
CA ASP A 497 10.94 10.98 -59.74
C ASP A 497 10.40 10.04 -58.66
N ILE A 498 10.65 8.74 -58.76
CA ILE A 498 10.25 7.76 -57.72
C ILE A 498 10.93 8.07 -56.39
N ILE A 499 12.24 8.36 -56.40
CA ILE A 499 12.96 8.72 -55.19
C ILE A 499 12.40 10.03 -54.60
N LEU A 500 12.08 11.01 -55.43
CA LEU A 500 11.52 12.29 -55.01
C LEU A 500 10.14 12.11 -54.36
N ILE A 501 9.27 11.32 -55.00
CA ILE A 501 7.95 10.95 -54.43
C ILE A 501 8.11 10.28 -53.06
N ALA A 502 9.05 9.33 -52.92
CA ALA A 502 9.31 8.64 -51.66
C ALA A 502 9.78 9.59 -50.57
N VAL A 503 10.71 10.51 -50.89
CA VAL A 503 11.19 11.52 -49.95
C VAL A 503 10.09 12.50 -49.55
N LEU A 504 9.30 13.02 -50.48
CA LEU A 504 8.19 13.91 -50.21
C LEU A 504 7.09 13.25 -49.38
N SER A 505 6.83 11.96 -49.61
CA SER A 505 5.92 11.14 -48.81
C SER A 505 6.37 11.03 -47.34
N GLY A 506 7.69 10.87 -47.12
CA GLY A 506 8.26 10.87 -45.77
C GLY A 506 8.10 12.23 -45.05
N PHE A 507 8.26 13.34 -45.76
CA PHE A 507 7.99 14.67 -45.22
C PHE A 507 6.50 14.92 -44.96
N TRP A 508 5.61 14.41 -45.82
CA TRP A 508 4.16 14.54 -45.66
C TRP A 508 3.66 13.99 -44.32
N VAL A 509 4.24 12.87 -43.86
CA VAL A 509 3.87 12.25 -42.57
C VAL A 509 4.08 13.21 -41.40
N LYS A 510 5.19 13.97 -41.40
CA LYS A 510 5.56 14.90 -40.32
C LYS A 510 4.97 16.31 -40.49
N ALA A 511 4.39 16.63 -41.62
CA ALA A 511 3.92 17.97 -41.94
C ALA A 511 2.60 18.37 -41.25
N GLY A 512 2.43 19.65 -40.93
CA GLY A 512 1.17 20.23 -40.44
C GLY A 512 0.08 20.25 -41.54
N LYS A 513 -1.20 20.43 -41.14
CA LYS A 513 -2.38 20.31 -42.01
C LYS A 513 -2.29 21.11 -43.32
N LYS A 514 -1.80 22.33 -43.30
CA LYS A 514 -1.62 23.17 -44.49
C LYS A 514 -0.53 22.62 -45.42
N TRP A 515 0.59 22.19 -44.87
CA TRP A 515 1.70 21.61 -45.61
C TRP A 515 1.36 20.23 -46.22
N LYS A 516 0.48 19.47 -45.59
CA LYS A 516 0.00 18.18 -46.14
C LYS A 516 -0.74 18.37 -47.45
N ILE A 517 -1.62 19.37 -47.55
CA ILE A 517 -2.34 19.68 -48.79
C ILE A 517 -1.35 20.09 -49.90
N PHE A 518 -0.40 20.94 -49.59
CA PHE A 518 0.61 21.40 -50.55
C PHE A 518 1.48 20.24 -51.07
N LEU A 519 2.00 19.41 -50.16
CA LEU A 519 2.80 18.24 -50.52
C LEU A 519 1.98 17.19 -51.30
N SER A 520 0.68 17.02 -51.03
CA SER A 520 -0.19 16.11 -51.80
C SER A 520 -0.34 16.58 -53.24
N ILE A 521 -0.44 17.90 -53.48
CA ILE A 521 -0.54 18.46 -54.82
C ILE A 521 0.78 18.21 -55.59
N ILE A 522 1.93 18.44 -54.94
CA ILE A 522 3.24 18.20 -55.58
C ILE A 522 3.42 16.72 -55.93
N ILE A 523 3.10 15.81 -55.03
CA ILE A 523 3.18 14.37 -55.27
C ILE A 523 2.29 13.98 -56.45
N LEU A 524 1.06 14.52 -56.50
CA LEU A 524 0.12 14.26 -57.61
C LEU A 524 0.68 14.74 -58.95
N ILE A 525 1.31 15.92 -58.99
CA ILE A 525 1.92 16.48 -60.19
C ILE A 525 3.09 15.58 -60.67
N LEU A 526 3.92 15.10 -59.76
CA LEU A 526 5.05 14.18 -60.09
C LEU A 526 4.52 12.84 -60.62
N ILE A 527 3.45 12.30 -60.06
CA ILE A 527 2.79 11.08 -60.55
C ILE A 527 2.27 11.28 -61.98
N VAL A 528 1.59 12.40 -62.23
CA VAL A 528 1.06 12.72 -63.59
C VAL A 528 2.22 12.94 -64.57
N PHE A 529 3.28 13.62 -64.16
CA PHE A 529 4.49 13.81 -65.00
C PHE A 529 5.11 12.47 -65.34
N MET A 530 5.26 11.56 -64.42
CA MET A 530 5.76 10.21 -64.61
C MET A 530 4.90 9.38 -65.61
N LEU A 531 3.58 9.59 -65.60
CA LEU A 531 2.64 8.90 -66.51
C LEU A 531 2.71 9.45 -67.95
N VAL A 532 2.97 10.78 -68.10
CA VAL A 532 2.99 11.44 -69.42
C VAL A 532 4.35 11.40 -70.06
N LEU A 533 5.45 11.35 -69.30
CA LEU A 533 6.83 11.36 -69.78
C LEU A 533 7.15 10.35 -70.87
N PRO A 534 6.68 9.06 -70.82
CA PRO A 534 6.91 8.07 -71.87
C PRO A 534 6.28 8.44 -73.20
N PHE A 535 5.18 9.22 -73.22
CA PHE A 535 4.46 9.61 -74.44
C PHE A 535 5.06 10.90 -75.07
N LEU A 536 5.78 11.71 -74.32
CA LEU A 536 6.44 12.91 -74.81
C LEU A 536 7.74 12.63 -75.57
N GLY A 537 8.35 11.41 -75.39
CA GLY A 537 9.60 11.01 -76.01
C GLY A 537 9.48 10.32 -77.40
N ILE A 538 8.27 10.27 -78.00
CA ILE A 538 8.02 9.48 -79.24
C ILE A 538 8.30 10.27 -80.53
N ASP A 539 8.49 11.62 -80.49
CA ASP A 539 8.69 12.45 -81.68
C ASP A 539 10.12 13.01 -81.81
N SER A 540 11.12 12.12 -82.00
CA SER A 540 12.39 12.57 -82.60
C SER A 540 12.96 11.49 -83.54
N THR A 541 12.20 11.21 -84.57
CA THR A 541 12.79 10.64 -85.77
C THR A 541 13.25 11.81 -86.67
N ALA A 542 14.52 12.02 -86.74
CA ALA A 542 15.14 12.88 -87.72
C ALA A 542 14.92 12.32 -89.12
N PRO A 543 14.64 13.15 -90.16
CA PRO A 543 14.44 12.71 -91.51
C PRO A 543 15.78 12.41 -92.22
N GLY A 544 15.71 11.44 -93.07
CA GLY A 544 16.67 10.81 -93.87
C GLY A 544 17.76 11.61 -94.61
N VAL A 545 18.75 10.91 -94.93
CA VAL A 545 19.56 11.21 -96.11
C VAL A 545 19.62 9.99 -96.99
N VAL A 546 19.09 10.16 -98.20
CA VAL A 546 19.30 9.36 -99.38
C VAL A 546 20.41 10.12 -100.17
N PRO A 547 21.24 9.52 -101.02
CA PRO A 547 21.05 8.35 -101.85
C PRO A 547 21.91 7.15 -101.55
#